data_783d276e4869a9b271f170b0fdd98961
#
_entry.id   783d276e4869a9b271f170b0fdd98961
#
_cell.length_a   1.000
_cell.length_b   1.000
_cell.length_c   1.000
_cell.angle_alpha   90.00
_cell.angle_beta   90.00
_cell.angle_gamma   90.00
#
_symmetry.space_group_name_H-M   'P 1'
#
loop_
_entity.id
_entity.type
_entity.pdbx_description
1 polymer ?
#
loop_
_entity_poly.entity_id
_entity_poly.type
_entity_poly.pdbx_seq_one_letter_code
_entity_poly.pdbx_strand_id
1 'polypeptide(L)'
;AENGCSAALILMSGLDSGVLATAERLARDRGLTVLGAITKPIDILTLEKLLELVPLIDRHQEVSNSGSMVDKSDFSVQELTQAVSQGQIKPWFQPRINLADMAFVGVEALARWQHPVKGMIPPDRFIPLAEESGLIDELTVSMVEQSLAEVARWQTENLTLDVSINYSALSLADLGLPDYLAGLVAARDLKADRVTVEVTESSVLTEIQNSLDVLTRLRMKGFQLSIDDFGTGFSSMQQLQNIPFTELKIDQSFVKRALSDKDAKAIVETTVDLGRRLVMSVIAEGVEDLETLELLKNYQCNQVQGYFIAKPMPGNQILEWATMWPSVASGYTG
;
A
#
# COMPACT_ATOMS: atom_id res chain seq x y z
N ALA A 1 -3.68 -1.09 -28.49
CA ALA A 1 -4.56 -0.38 -27.58
C ALA A 1 -5.16 0.87 -28.24
N GLU A 2 -4.35 1.77 -28.80
CA GLU A 2 -4.83 3.03 -29.42
C GLU A 2 -5.82 2.84 -30.60
N ASN A 3 -5.87 1.67 -31.22
CA ASN A 3 -6.75 1.33 -32.36
C ASN A 3 -7.93 0.42 -31.98
N GLY A 4 -8.26 0.23 -30.70
CA GLY A 4 -9.41 -0.55 -30.25
C GLY A 4 -9.33 -2.05 -30.60
N CYS A 5 -8.14 -2.63 -30.50
CA CYS A 5 -7.94 -4.07 -30.75
C CYS A 5 -8.61 -4.88 -29.63
N SER A 6 -9.62 -5.68 -29.95
CA SER A 6 -10.32 -6.60 -29.03
C SER A 6 -9.80 -8.04 -29.11
N ALA A 7 -8.72 -8.30 -29.84
CA ALA A 7 -8.16 -9.64 -29.98
C ALA A 7 -7.45 -10.10 -28.71
N ALA A 8 -7.66 -11.35 -28.33
CA ALA A 8 -6.87 -12.01 -27.31
C ALA A 8 -5.50 -12.40 -27.86
N LEU A 9 -4.44 -12.15 -27.12
CA LEU A 9 -3.06 -12.33 -27.55
C LEU A 9 -2.40 -13.48 -26.80
N ILE A 10 -1.60 -14.29 -27.50
CA ILE A 10 -0.62 -15.21 -26.93
C ILE A 10 0.77 -14.72 -27.34
N LEU A 11 1.62 -14.41 -26.39
CA LEU A 11 2.98 -13.96 -26.67
C LEU A 11 3.90 -15.17 -26.84
N MET A 12 4.75 -15.18 -27.89
CA MET A 12 5.66 -16.28 -28.15
C MET A 12 7.07 -15.75 -28.42
N SER A 13 8.07 -16.26 -27.69
CA SER A 13 9.47 -15.85 -27.89
C SER A 13 10.44 -17.02 -27.70
N GLY A 14 11.55 -17.00 -28.43
CA GLY A 14 12.71 -17.84 -28.18
C GLY A 14 13.74 -17.21 -27.23
N LEU A 15 13.44 -16.04 -26.67
CA LEU A 15 14.27 -15.34 -25.71
C LEU A 15 13.96 -15.80 -24.28
N ASP A 16 14.75 -15.34 -23.33
CA ASP A 16 14.63 -15.56 -21.90
C ASP A 16 13.20 -15.33 -21.38
N SER A 17 12.78 -16.14 -20.41
CA SER A 17 11.48 -16.06 -19.75
C SER A 17 11.19 -14.70 -19.11
N GLY A 18 12.24 -13.98 -18.66
CA GLY A 18 12.13 -12.63 -18.11
C GLY A 18 11.66 -11.59 -19.14
N VAL A 19 12.11 -11.71 -20.40
CA VAL A 19 11.68 -10.84 -21.49
C VAL A 19 10.21 -11.08 -21.84
N LEU A 20 9.78 -12.35 -21.84
CA LEU A 20 8.38 -12.73 -22.08
C LEU A 20 7.46 -12.19 -20.97
N ALA A 21 7.84 -12.37 -19.71
CA ALA A 21 7.06 -11.86 -18.57
C ALA A 21 6.94 -10.33 -18.60
N THR A 22 8.00 -9.63 -18.98
CA THR A 22 7.98 -8.16 -19.14
C THR A 22 7.07 -7.74 -20.28
N ALA A 23 7.12 -8.43 -21.43
CA ALA A 23 6.26 -8.15 -22.57
C ALA A 23 4.78 -8.42 -22.25
N GLU A 24 4.48 -9.48 -21.49
CA GLU A 24 3.14 -9.80 -21.03
C GLU A 24 2.58 -8.70 -20.12
N ARG A 25 3.36 -8.26 -19.12
CA ARG A 25 2.98 -7.17 -18.23
C ARG A 25 2.72 -5.88 -19.00
N LEU A 26 3.64 -5.48 -19.89
CA LEU A 26 3.48 -4.27 -20.70
C LEU A 26 2.25 -4.31 -21.61
N ALA A 27 1.91 -5.48 -22.16
CA ALA A 27 0.72 -5.64 -22.98
C ALA A 27 -0.57 -5.49 -22.14
N ARG A 28 -0.59 -6.06 -20.93
CA ARG A 28 -1.72 -5.93 -19.98
C ARG A 28 -1.88 -4.49 -19.50
N ASP A 29 -0.79 -3.82 -19.15
CA ASP A 29 -0.78 -2.41 -18.72
C ASP A 29 -1.32 -1.45 -19.81
N ARG A 30 -1.17 -1.85 -21.07
CA ARG A 30 -1.75 -1.12 -22.22
C ARG A 30 -3.17 -1.55 -22.59
N GLY A 31 -3.84 -2.30 -21.74
CA GLY A 31 -5.23 -2.72 -21.93
C GLY A 31 -5.42 -3.80 -22.98
N LEU A 32 -4.38 -4.57 -23.35
CA LEU A 32 -4.50 -5.70 -24.25
C LEU A 32 -4.85 -6.97 -23.48
N THR A 33 -5.75 -7.78 -24.02
CA THR A 33 -6.12 -9.09 -23.45
C THR A 33 -5.03 -10.11 -23.77
N VAL A 34 -4.21 -10.48 -22.77
CA VAL A 34 -3.15 -11.49 -22.95
C VAL A 34 -3.57 -12.79 -22.26
N LEU A 35 -3.70 -13.88 -23.03
CA LEU A 35 -4.02 -15.23 -22.56
C LEU A 35 -2.84 -15.87 -21.82
N GLY A 36 -1.63 -15.56 -22.25
CA GLY A 36 -0.40 -16.06 -21.66
C GLY A 36 0.81 -15.92 -22.58
N ALA A 37 1.96 -16.39 -22.09
CA ALA A 37 3.22 -16.36 -22.82
C ALA A 37 3.81 -17.78 -22.95
N ILE A 38 4.38 -18.10 -24.11
CA ILE A 38 4.97 -19.40 -24.42
C ILE A 38 6.41 -19.23 -24.92
N THR A 39 7.35 -19.95 -24.32
CA THR A 39 8.73 -20.01 -24.80
C THR A 39 8.86 -20.99 -25.98
N LYS A 40 9.70 -20.67 -26.96
CA LYS A 40 10.06 -21.61 -28.03
C LYS A 40 11.15 -22.57 -27.54
N PRO A 41 11.08 -23.88 -27.92
CA PRO A 41 10.11 -24.54 -28.79
C PRO A 41 8.72 -24.61 -28.14
N ILE A 42 7.67 -24.44 -28.97
CA ILE A 42 6.29 -24.36 -28.52
C ILE A 42 5.83 -25.71 -28.00
N ASP A 43 5.43 -25.78 -26.74
CA ASP A 43 4.73 -26.91 -26.16
C ASP A 43 3.23 -26.86 -26.57
N ILE A 44 2.82 -27.86 -27.35
CA ILE A 44 1.47 -27.94 -27.90
C ILE A 44 0.42 -28.02 -26.77
N LEU A 45 0.69 -28.77 -25.71
CA LEU A 45 -0.25 -28.91 -24.59
C LEU A 45 -0.47 -27.58 -23.84
N THR A 46 0.57 -26.77 -23.71
CA THR A 46 0.47 -25.43 -23.13
C THR A 46 -0.31 -24.50 -24.06
N LEU A 47 -0.09 -24.56 -25.36
CA LEU A 47 -0.84 -23.76 -26.33
C LEU A 47 -2.34 -24.14 -26.34
N GLU A 48 -2.67 -25.44 -26.31
CA GLU A 48 -4.06 -25.90 -26.24
C GLU A 48 -4.78 -25.39 -25.00
N LYS A 49 -4.15 -25.44 -23.81
CA LYS A 49 -4.71 -24.89 -22.57
C LYS A 49 -4.99 -23.39 -22.66
N LEU A 50 -4.12 -22.61 -23.29
CA LEU A 50 -4.35 -21.18 -23.47
C LEU A 50 -5.48 -20.90 -24.48
N LEU A 51 -5.63 -21.72 -25.51
CA LEU A 51 -6.72 -21.59 -26.47
C LEU A 51 -8.07 -21.95 -25.86
N GLU A 52 -8.13 -22.88 -24.90
CA GLU A 52 -9.35 -23.21 -24.16
C GLU A 52 -9.90 -22.02 -23.33
N LEU A 53 -9.08 -21.03 -23.04
CA LEU A 53 -9.50 -19.83 -22.32
C LEU A 53 -10.25 -18.82 -23.23
N VAL A 54 -10.14 -18.91 -24.54
CA VAL A 54 -10.77 -17.98 -25.50
C VAL A 54 -12.31 -17.93 -25.36
N PRO A 55 -13.04 -19.07 -25.30
CA PRO A 55 -14.50 -19.03 -25.13
C PRO A 55 -15.00 -18.44 -23.82
N LEU A 56 -14.15 -18.39 -22.79
CA LEU A 56 -14.49 -17.79 -21.51
C LEU A 56 -14.44 -16.26 -21.58
N ILE A 57 -13.57 -15.72 -22.42
CA ILE A 57 -13.43 -14.27 -22.65
C ILE A 57 -14.57 -13.73 -23.52
N ASP A 58 -14.97 -14.46 -24.57
CA ASP A 58 -16.09 -14.07 -25.43
C ASP A 58 -17.42 -14.00 -24.65
N ARG A 59 -17.64 -14.87 -23.67
CA ARG A 59 -18.82 -14.81 -22.79
C ARG A 59 -18.85 -13.57 -21.89
N HIS A 60 -17.71 -13.04 -21.52
CA HIS A 60 -17.62 -11.77 -20.77
C HIS A 60 -17.80 -10.53 -21.65
N GLN A 61 -17.50 -10.63 -22.97
CA GLN A 61 -17.68 -9.51 -23.91
C GLN A 61 -19.12 -9.39 -24.45
N GLU A 62 -19.87 -10.50 -24.60
CA GLU A 62 -21.26 -10.46 -25.04
C GLU A 62 -22.22 -9.85 -24.00
N VAL A 63 -21.89 -9.91 -22.71
CA VAL A 63 -22.64 -9.26 -21.64
C VAL A 63 -22.35 -7.74 -21.58
N SER A 64 -21.24 -7.29 -22.17
CA SER A 64 -20.79 -5.89 -22.10
C SER A 64 -21.25 -5.00 -23.26
N ASN A 65 -21.96 -5.52 -24.28
CA ASN A 65 -22.32 -4.77 -25.48
C ASN A 65 -23.80 -4.28 -25.53
N SER A 66 -24.51 -4.34 -24.43
CA SER A 66 -25.84 -3.73 -24.33
C SER A 66 -25.82 -2.51 -23.37
N GLY A 67 -25.48 -1.36 -23.93
CA GLY A 67 -25.89 -0.05 -23.44
C GLY A 67 -25.22 0.47 -22.19
N SER A 68 -24.60 1.64 -22.35
CA SER A 68 -24.03 2.56 -21.35
C SER A 68 -22.65 2.17 -20.78
N MET A 69 -21.78 3.15 -20.68
CA MET A 69 -20.56 3.13 -19.87
C MET A 69 -20.88 2.50 -18.51
N VAL A 70 -20.55 1.22 -18.32
CA VAL A 70 -20.66 0.58 -17.01
C VAL A 70 -19.45 1.03 -16.21
N ASP A 71 -19.72 1.93 -15.30
CA ASP A 71 -18.92 2.29 -14.15
C ASP A 71 -18.25 1.03 -13.56
N LYS A 72 -16.90 0.98 -13.56
CA LYS A 72 -16.15 -0.15 -13.00
C LYS A 72 -16.25 -0.23 -11.47
N SER A 73 -16.90 0.72 -10.83
CA SER A 73 -17.15 0.73 -9.39
C SER A 73 -18.55 0.16 -9.09
N ASP A 74 -18.63 -0.74 -8.12
CA ASP A 74 -19.92 -1.26 -7.62
C ASP A 74 -20.75 -0.17 -6.91
N PHE A 75 -20.28 1.08 -6.88
CA PHE A 75 -20.90 2.23 -6.22
C PHE A 75 -20.61 3.52 -7.00
N SER A 76 -21.52 4.48 -6.88
CA SER A 76 -21.46 5.77 -7.56
C SER A 76 -20.62 6.79 -6.79
N VAL A 77 -20.20 7.87 -7.47
CA VAL A 77 -19.58 9.05 -6.83
C VAL A 77 -20.48 9.62 -5.74
N GLN A 78 -21.80 9.62 -5.95
CA GLN A 78 -22.77 10.11 -4.95
C GLN A 78 -22.77 9.25 -3.67
N GLU A 79 -22.72 7.91 -3.81
CA GLU A 79 -22.60 7.01 -2.66
C GLU A 79 -21.30 7.25 -1.91
N LEU A 80 -20.19 7.47 -2.63
CA LEU A 80 -18.90 7.77 -2.02
C LEU A 80 -18.92 9.14 -1.30
N THR A 81 -19.45 10.19 -1.92
CA THR A 81 -19.62 11.52 -1.28
C THR A 81 -20.43 11.41 0.00
N GLN A 82 -21.52 10.65 -0.05
CA GLN A 82 -22.36 10.41 1.12
C GLN A 82 -21.60 9.61 2.19
N ALA A 83 -20.80 8.62 1.79
CA ALA A 83 -20.02 7.82 2.71
C ALA A 83 -18.97 8.64 3.47
N VAL A 84 -18.27 9.56 2.78
CA VAL A 84 -17.31 10.48 3.40
C VAL A 84 -18.02 11.40 4.38
N SER A 85 -19.08 12.08 3.94
CA SER A 85 -19.82 13.06 4.76
C SER A 85 -20.53 12.43 5.98
N GLN A 86 -20.97 11.17 5.88
CA GLN A 86 -21.64 10.45 6.97
C GLN A 86 -20.70 9.64 7.86
N GLY A 87 -19.37 9.69 7.62
CA GLY A 87 -18.39 8.94 8.40
C GLY A 87 -18.53 7.42 8.27
N GLN A 88 -18.99 6.92 7.12
CA GLN A 88 -19.04 5.48 6.83
C GLN A 88 -17.65 4.91 6.53
N ILE A 89 -16.69 5.79 6.12
CA ILE A 89 -15.30 5.42 5.91
C ILE A 89 -14.54 5.73 7.19
N LYS A 90 -13.92 4.70 7.76
CA LYS A 90 -13.23 4.77 9.05
C LYS A 90 -11.83 4.20 8.97
N PRO A 91 -10.89 4.68 9.78
CA PRO A 91 -9.60 4.04 9.93
C PRO A 91 -9.73 2.72 10.69
N TRP A 92 -9.14 1.69 10.13
CA TRP A 92 -8.76 0.47 10.82
C TRP A 92 -7.26 0.48 10.99
N PHE A 93 -6.77 -0.07 12.08
CA PHE A 93 -5.39 0.05 12.47
C PHE A 93 -4.71 -1.30 12.40
N GLN A 94 -3.60 -1.38 11.69
CA GLN A 94 -2.79 -2.58 11.64
C GLN A 94 -1.51 -2.38 12.45
N PRO A 95 -1.24 -3.26 13.46
CA PRO A 95 -0.07 -3.16 14.31
C PRO A 95 1.25 -3.32 13.56
N ARG A 96 2.24 -2.51 13.94
CA ARG A 96 3.65 -2.58 13.53
C ARG A 96 4.52 -2.96 14.72
N ILE A 97 5.42 -3.91 14.51
CA ILE A 97 6.28 -4.49 15.53
C ILE A 97 7.74 -4.21 15.21
N ASN A 98 8.49 -3.74 16.18
CA ASN A 98 9.94 -3.68 16.10
C ASN A 98 10.53 -5.10 16.20
N LEU A 99 11.35 -5.49 15.22
CA LEU A 99 11.90 -6.85 15.15
C LEU A 99 13.02 -7.15 16.17
N ALA A 100 13.70 -6.13 16.70
CA ALA A 100 14.80 -6.32 17.62
C ALA A 100 14.34 -6.81 19.01
N ASP A 101 13.18 -6.31 19.47
CA ASP A 101 12.65 -6.60 20.80
C ASP A 101 11.19 -7.06 20.79
N MET A 102 10.61 -7.22 19.60
CA MET A 102 9.18 -7.56 19.39
C MET A 102 8.21 -6.57 20.05
N ALA A 103 8.63 -5.35 20.30
CA ALA A 103 7.79 -4.32 20.88
C ALA A 103 6.72 -3.83 19.89
N PHE A 104 5.51 -3.59 20.41
CA PHE A 104 4.46 -2.91 19.66
C PHE A 104 4.76 -1.41 19.61
N VAL A 105 5.14 -0.89 18.44
CA VAL A 105 5.66 0.48 18.30
C VAL A 105 4.70 1.43 17.61
N GLY A 106 3.82 0.96 16.77
CA GLY A 106 2.93 1.82 16.00
C GLY A 106 1.87 1.06 15.22
N VAL A 107 1.06 1.82 14.51
CA VAL A 107 -0.01 1.31 13.67
C VAL A 107 -0.04 2.01 12.32
N GLU A 108 -0.48 1.32 11.30
CA GLU A 108 -0.90 1.93 10.04
C GLU A 108 -2.42 2.12 10.01
N ALA A 109 -2.88 3.32 9.66
CA ALA A 109 -4.28 3.66 9.52
C ALA A 109 -4.76 3.36 8.09
N LEU A 110 -5.55 2.33 7.94
CA LEU A 110 -6.06 1.81 6.68
C LEU A 110 -7.55 2.13 6.52
N ALA A 111 -7.92 2.84 5.47
CA ALA A 111 -9.31 3.18 5.21
C ALA A 111 -10.16 1.93 5.01
N ARG A 112 -11.34 1.90 5.62
CA ARG A 112 -12.35 0.84 5.45
C ARG A 112 -13.72 1.47 5.32
N TRP A 113 -14.40 1.19 4.23
CA TRP A 113 -15.77 1.67 4.03
C TRP A 113 -16.77 0.64 4.54
N GLN A 114 -17.46 0.99 5.61
CA GLN A 114 -18.55 0.20 6.19
C GLN A 114 -19.86 0.57 5.48
N HIS A 115 -20.07 0.00 4.30
CA HIS A 115 -21.26 0.30 3.51
C HIS A 115 -22.49 -0.38 4.12
N PRO A 116 -23.63 0.35 4.31
CA PRO A 116 -24.79 -0.17 5.04
C PRO A 116 -25.45 -1.39 4.39
N VAL A 117 -25.29 -1.57 3.08
CA VAL A 117 -25.90 -2.69 2.32
C VAL A 117 -24.86 -3.69 1.83
N LYS A 118 -23.70 -3.19 1.34
CA LYS A 118 -22.65 -4.02 0.70
C LYS A 118 -21.62 -4.57 1.69
N GLY A 119 -21.73 -4.20 2.98
CA GLY A 119 -20.75 -4.61 4.00
C GLY A 119 -19.43 -3.86 3.91
N MET A 120 -18.33 -4.53 4.22
CA MET A 120 -17.00 -3.93 4.22
C MET A 120 -16.44 -3.85 2.80
N ILE A 121 -16.15 -2.63 2.34
CA ILE A 121 -15.53 -2.35 1.05
C ILE A 121 -14.06 -1.97 1.30
N PRO A 122 -13.10 -2.67 0.68
CA PRO A 122 -11.67 -2.39 0.83
C PRO A 122 -11.23 -1.17 0.01
N PRO A 123 -10.10 -0.53 0.36
CA PRO A 123 -9.67 0.75 -0.22
C PRO A 123 -9.38 0.70 -1.72
N ASP A 124 -8.83 -0.40 -2.22
CA ASP A 124 -8.55 -0.62 -3.65
C ASP A 124 -9.77 -0.48 -4.57
N ARG A 125 -10.97 -0.60 -4.00
CA ARG A 125 -12.24 -0.47 -4.72
C ARG A 125 -12.74 0.98 -4.78
N PHE A 126 -12.48 1.84 -3.78
CA PHE A 126 -13.05 3.19 -3.72
C PHE A 126 -12.03 4.33 -3.78
N ILE A 127 -10.76 4.09 -3.43
CA ILE A 127 -9.71 5.12 -3.51
C ILE A 127 -9.53 5.65 -4.94
N PRO A 128 -9.44 4.79 -6.00
CA PRO A 128 -9.34 5.29 -7.37
C PRO A 128 -10.51 6.20 -7.76
N LEU A 129 -11.73 5.86 -7.35
CA LEU A 129 -12.90 6.71 -7.59
C LEU A 129 -12.84 8.03 -6.81
N ALA A 130 -12.30 8.02 -5.58
CA ALA A 130 -12.09 9.24 -4.80
C ALA A 130 -11.08 10.18 -5.50
N GLU A 131 -10.01 9.64 -6.06
CA GLU A 131 -9.01 10.40 -6.82
C GLU A 131 -9.60 10.98 -8.12
N GLU A 132 -10.27 10.16 -8.93
CA GLU A 132 -10.90 10.58 -10.19
C GLU A 132 -11.99 11.64 -9.99
N SER A 133 -12.73 11.57 -8.88
CA SER A 133 -13.82 12.49 -8.56
C SER A 133 -13.40 13.71 -7.74
N GLY A 134 -12.13 13.81 -7.31
CA GLY A 134 -11.64 14.90 -6.47
C GLY A 134 -12.08 14.83 -5.00
N LEU A 135 -12.61 13.68 -4.55
CA LEU A 135 -13.00 13.47 -3.15
C LEU A 135 -11.86 13.01 -2.26
N ILE A 136 -10.68 12.77 -2.84
CA ILE A 136 -9.55 12.21 -2.10
C ILE A 136 -9.07 13.13 -0.97
N ASP A 137 -9.11 14.45 -1.14
CA ASP A 137 -8.70 15.40 -0.13
C ASP A 137 -9.62 15.38 1.08
N GLU A 138 -10.96 15.39 0.85
CA GLU A 138 -11.95 15.29 1.93
C GLU A 138 -11.84 13.95 2.68
N LEU A 139 -11.61 12.87 1.95
CA LEU A 139 -11.39 11.55 2.51
C LEU A 139 -10.12 11.52 3.36
N THR A 140 -9.01 12.06 2.85
CA THR A 140 -7.72 12.11 3.56
C THR A 140 -7.86 12.93 4.85
N VAL A 141 -8.47 14.10 4.81
CA VAL A 141 -8.76 14.94 5.99
C VAL A 141 -9.55 14.15 7.03
N SER A 142 -10.63 13.48 6.61
CA SER A 142 -11.46 12.67 7.50
C SER A 142 -10.67 11.52 8.13
N MET A 143 -9.83 10.82 7.36
CA MET A 143 -8.97 9.74 7.86
C MET A 143 -7.95 10.23 8.87
N VAL A 144 -7.31 11.38 8.61
CA VAL A 144 -6.35 12.01 9.52
C VAL A 144 -7.00 12.39 10.84
N GLU A 145 -8.11 13.11 10.80
CA GLU A 145 -8.80 13.57 12.00
C GLU A 145 -9.25 12.41 12.90
N GLN A 146 -9.84 11.36 12.28
CA GLN A 146 -10.27 10.17 13.00
C GLN A 146 -9.08 9.37 13.56
N SER A 147 -8.00 9.22 12.80
CA SER A 147 -6.80 8.49 13.23
C SER A 147 -6.12 9.18 14.41
N LEU A 148 -5.92 10.51 14.33
CA LEU A 148 -5.34 11.28 15.43
C LEU A 148 -6.23 11.30 16.68
N ALA A 149 -7.56 11.25 16.52
CA ALA A 149 -8.50 11.13 17.65
C ALA A 149 -8.33 9.81 18.39
N GLU A 150 -8.16 8.69 17.65
CA GLU A 150 -7.91 7.37 18.26
C GLU A 150 -6.54 7.33 18.96
N VAL A 151 -5.49 7.87 18.33
CA VAL A 151 -4.14 7.95 18.95
C VAL A 151 -4.17 8.75 20.24
N ALA A 152 -4.84 9.91 20.26
CA ALA A 152 -5.01 10.71 21.47
C ALA A 152 -5.77 9.93 22.55
N ARG A 153 -6.81 9.17 22.19
CA ARG A 153 -7.55 8.31 23.12
C ARG A 153 -6.63 7.24 23.72
N TRP A 154 -5.82 6.54 22.91
CA TRP A 154 -4.88 5.54 23.42
C TRP A 154 -3.82 6.16 24.35
N GLN A 155 -3.35 7.37 24.04
CA GLN A 155 -2.41 8.09 24.91
C GLN A 155 -3.01 8.36 26.30
N THR A 156 -4.31 8.67 26.41
CA THR A 156 -4.98 8.82 27.73
C THR A 156 -5.06 7.51 28.52
N GLU A 157 -4.98 6.36 27.84
CA GLU A 157 -4.93 5.02 28.42
C GLU A 157 -3.48 4.50 28.63
N ASN A 158 -2.49 5.42 28.60
CA ASN A 158 -1.05 5.13 28.74
C ASN A 158 -0.45 4.25 27.62
N LEU A 159 -1.09 4.18 26.45
CA LEU A 159 -0.54 3.52 25.26
C LEU A 159 -0.10 4.60 24.25
N THR A 160 1.21 4.77 24.13
CA THR A 160 1.81 5.72 23.19
C THR A 160 2.33 5.01 21.97
N LEU A 161 1.73 5.26 20.81
CA LEU A 161 2.04 4.61 19.52
C LEU A 161 2.36 5.64 18.46
N ASP A 162 3.17 5.22 17.50
CA ASP A 162 3.32 5.93 16.23
C ASP A 162 2.13 5.60 15.32
N VAL A 163 1.74 6.53 14.47
CA VAL A 163 0.68 6.31 13.47
C VAL A 163 1.14 6.71 12.09
N SER A 164 0.98 5.81 11.14
CA SER A 164 1.18 6.09 9.72
C SER A 164 -0.15 6.32 9.04
N ILE A 165 -0.19 7.32 8.17
CA ILE A 165 -1.39 7.72 7.42
C ILE A 165 -1.02 7.91 5.96
N ASN A 166 -1.77 7.26 5.09
CA ASN A 166 -1.60 7.31 3.64
C ASN A 166 -2.09 8.64 3.06
N TYR A 167 -1.28 9.24 2.19
CA TYR A 167 -1.59 10.48 1.46
C TYR A 167 -1.47 10.24 -0.06
N SER A 168 -2.49 10.70 -0.79
CA SER A 168 -2.37 10.79 -2.25
C SER A 168 -1.39 11.89 -2.66
N ALA A 169 -0.67 11.70 -3.77
CA ALA A 169 0.18 12.75 -4.34
C ALA A 169 -0.60 14.04 -4.65
N LEU A 170 -1.87 13.92 -5.00
CA LEU A 170 -2.75 15.06 -5.26
C LEU A 170 -2.92 15.92 -4.00
N SER A 171 -3.11 15.30 -2.84
CA SER A 171 -3.23 16.01 -1.55
C SER A 171 -1.93 16.69 -1.12
N LEU A 172 -0.77 16.24 -1.60
CA LEU A 172 0.53 16.86 -1.32
C LEU A 172 0.81 18.15 -2.13
N ALA A 173 -0.09 18.55 -3.01
CA ALA A 173 0.01 19.82 -3.73
C ALA A 173 -0.45 21.02 -2.87
N ASP A 174 -1.17 20.79 -1.77
CA ASP A 174 -1.63 21.85 -0.86
C ASP A 174 -0.51 22.36 0.06
N LEU A 175 -0.04 23.57 -0.20
CA LEU A 175 0.98 24.26 0.63
C LEU A 175 0.51 24.54 2.06
N GLY A 176 -0.79 24.51 2.34
CA GLY A 176 -1.38 24.66 3.68
C GLY A 176 -1.32 23.38 4.53
N LEU A 177 -1.14 22.22 3.89
CA LEU A 177 -1.16 20.93 4.56
C LEU A 177 -0.20 20.81 5.77
N PRO A 178 1.07 21.25 5.71
CA PRO A 178 1.97 21.14 6.87
C PRO A 178 1.49 21.94 8.10
N ASP A 179 0.91 23.10 7.89
CA ASP A 179 0.38 23.93 8.97
C ASP A 179 -0.90 23.35 9.54
N TYR A 180 -1.78 22.86 8.68
CA TYR A 180 -3.01 22.15 9.05
C TYR A 180 -2.72 20.92 9.92
N LEU A 181 -1.84 20.04 9.49
CA LEU A 181 -1.48 18.83 10.25
C LEU A 181 -0.83 19.18 11.60
N ALA A 182 0.08 20.14 11.62
CA ALA A 182 0.71 20.60 12.87
C ALA A 182 -0.33 21.14 13.85
N GLY A 183 -1.33 21.89 13.38
CA GLY A 183 -2.46 22.35 14.18
C GLY A 183 -3.30 21.21 14.75
N LEU A 184 -3.61 20.17 13.95
CA LEU A 184 -4.37 19.02 14.41
C LEU A 184 -3.66 18.21 15.48
N VAL A 185 -2.34 18.00 15.32
CA VAL A 185 -1.49 17.26 16.25
C VAL A 185 -1.37 18.03 17.58
N ALA A 186 -1.08 19.35 17.50
CA ALA A 186 -0.98 20.20 18.68
C ALA A 186 -2.30 20.31 19.46
N ALA A 187 -3.44 20.42 18.77
CA ALA A 187 -4.77 20.47 19.39
C ALA A 187 -5.13 19.22 20.20
N ARG A 188 -4.44 18.09 19.94
CA ARG A 188 -4.65 16.81 20.61
C ARG A 188 -3.54 16.43 21.59
N ASP A 189 -2.61 17.35 21.89
CA ASP A 189 -1.43 17.11 22.73
C ASP A 189 -0.60 15.91 22.25
N LEU A 190 -0.53 15.72 20.94
CA LEU A 190 0.31 14.72 20.28
C LEU A 190 1.62 15.33 19.80
N LYS A 191 2.61 14.49 19.55
CA LYS A 191 3.89 14.89 18.98
C LYS A 191 3.94 14.62 17.49
N ALA A 192 4.45 15.56 16.69
CA ALA A 192 4.56 15.40 15.24
C ALA A 192 5.50 14.25 14.83
N ASP A 193 6.53 13.97 15.64
CA ASP A 193 7.48 12.86 15.40
C ASP A 193 6.85 11.45 15.56
N ARG A 194 5.62 11.39 16.10
CA ARG A 194 4.80 10.17 16.19
C ARG A 194 3.85 9.98 15.02
N VAL A 195 3.81 10.91 14.08
CA VAL A 195 2.93 10.84 12.91
C VAL A 195 3.78 10.73 11.65
N THR A 196 3.54 9.66 10.90
CA THR A 196 4.19 9.37 9.62
C THR A 196 3.22 9.65 8.49
N VAL A 197 3.63 10.47 7.53
CA VAL A 197 2.94 10.68 6.26
C VAL A 197 3.50 9.67 5.26
N GLU A 198 2.65 8.77 4.78
CA GLU A 198 3.02 7.75 3.80
C GLU A 198 2.62 8.17 2.40
N VAL A 199 3.52 7.99 1.44
CA VAL A 199 3.29 8.29 0.02
C VAL A 199 3.82 7.14 -0.82
N THR A 200 3.08 6.74 -1.84
CA THR A 200 3.51 5.64 -2.71
C THR A 200 4.69 6.05 -3.60
N GLU A 201 5.53 5.09 -3.94
CA GLU A 201 6.67 5.29 -4.85
C GLU A 201 6.25 5.96 -6.16
N SER A 202 5.17 5.48 -6.77
CA SER A 202 4.65 5.99 -8.04
C SER A 202 4.14 7.43 -7.96
N SER A 203 3.52 7.80 -6.85
CA SER A 203 2.97 9.14 -6.61
C SER A 203 4.05 10.21 -6.56
N VAL A 204 5.16 9.90 -5.90
CA VAL A 204 6.30 10.82 -5.77
C VAL A 204 6.94 11.12 -7.13
N LEU A 205 6.89 10.17 -8.07
CA LEU A 205 7.49 10.32 -9.40
C LEU A 205 6.75 11.31 -10.30
N THR A 206 5.43 11.38 -10.17
CA THR A 206 4.57 12.18 -11.06
C THR A 206 4.49 13.66 -10.66
N GLU A 207 4.61 13.98 -9.35
CA GLU A 207 4.36 15.32 -8.79
C GLU A 207 5.54 15.89 -7.98
N ILE A 208 6.79 15.45 -8.25
CA ILE A 208 7.98 15.74 -7.43
C ILE A 208 8.15 17.24 -7.10
N GLN A 209 7.96 18.14 -8.07
CA GLN A 209 8.25 19.56 -7.86
C GLN A 209 7.28 20.23 -6.89
N ASN A 210 6.00 19.84 -6.93
CA ASN A 210 4.97 20.41 -6.07
C ASN A 210 5.00 19.79 -4.67
N SER A 211 5.25 18.48 -4.60
CA SER A 211 5.26 17.75 -3.33
C SER A 211 6.51 17.98 -2.48
N LEU A 212 7.67 18.32 -3.08
CA LEU A 212 8.95 18.45 -2.35
C LEU A 212 8.90 19.58 -1.29
N ASP A 213 8.27 20.72 -1.59
CA ASP A 213 8.10 21.81 -0.62
C ASP A 213 7.27 21.35 0.58
N VAL A 214 6.12 20.75 0.32
CA VAL A 214 5.20 20.24 1.35
C VAL A 214 5.89 19.17 2.21
N LEU A 215 6.54 18.17 1.59
CA LEU A 215 7.25 17.12 2.32
C LEU A 215 8.42 17.68 3.16
N THR A 216 9.18 18.63 2.61
CA THR A 216 10.27 19.28 3.37
C THR A 216 9.72 20.05 4.58
N ARG A 217 8.64 20.81 4.41
CA ARG A 217 7.99 21.55 5.50
C ARG A 217 7.39 20.63 6.57
N LEU A 218 6.82 19.48 6.16
CA LEU A 218 6.38 18.45 7.12
C LEU A 218 7.55 17.95 7.97
N ARG A 219 8.69 17.64 7.35
CA ARG A 219 9.91 17.25 8.09
C ARG A 219 10.40 18.36 9.03
N MET A 220 10.40 19.62 8.60
CA MET A 220 10.77 20.76 9.45
C MET A 220 9.85 20.92 10.66
N LYS A 221 8.59 20.50 10.56
CA LYS A 221 7.62 20.47 11.65
C LYS A 221 7.74 19.22 12.53
N GLY A 222 8.62 18.29 12.19
CA GLY A 222 8.92 17.09 12.96
C GLY A 222 8.19 15.82 12.53
N PHE A 223 7.31 15.88 11.53
CA PHE A 223 6.63 14.67 11.00
C PHE A 223 7.62 13.67 10.41
N GLN A 224 7.31 12.38 10.49
CA GLN A 224 8.01 11.34 9.76
C GLN A 224 7.46 11.22 8.34
N LEU A 225 8.29 10.82 7.39
CA LEU A 225 7.90 10.57 6.00
C LEU A 225 8.28 9.15 5.61
N SER A 226 7.32 8.41 5.08
CA SER A 226 7.52 7.04 4.59
C SER A 226 7.26 6.96 3.09
N ILE A 227 8.13 6.23 2.39
CA ILE A 227 7.87 5.83 1.01
C ILE A 227 7.27 4.42 1.02
N ASP A 228 6.09 4.29 0.42
CA ASP A 228 5.32 3.06 0.37
C ASP A 228 5.45 2.32 -0.96
N ASP A 229 5.15 1.01 -0.97
CA ASP A 229 5.22 0.11 -2.14
C ASP A 229 6.61 0.07 -2.80
N PHE A 230 7.69 0.28 -2.03
CA PHE A 230 9.04 0.39 -2.59
C PHE A 230 9.49 -0.87 -3.31
N GLY A 231 10.00 -0.67 -4.53
CA GLY A 231 10.46 -1.72 -5.42
C GLY A 231 9.46 -2.12 -6.51
N THR A 232 8.23 -1.62 -6.47
CA THR A 232 7.21 -1.88 -7.51
C THR A 232 7.29 -0.87 -8.66
N GLY A 233 7.88 0.30 -8.43
CA GLY A 233 8.01 1.41 -9.35
C GLY A 233 9.40 1.58 -9.97
N PHE A 234 9.68 2.78 -10.46
CA PHE A 234 10.92 3.17 -11.13
C PHE A 234 11.66 4.29 -10.37
N SER A 235 11.60 4.31 -9.03
CA SER A 235 12.30 5.34 -8.26
C SER A 235 13.80 5.34 -8.55
N SER A 236 14.32 6.52 -8.92
CA SER A 236 15.77 6.67 -9.01
C SER A 236 16.36 6.90 -7.62
N MET A 237 17.59 6.42 -7.39
CA MET A 237 18.36 6.71 -6.17
C MET A 237 18.48 8.22 -5.90
N GLN A 238 18.47 9.04 -6.96
CA GLN A 238 18.52 10.50 -6.87
C GLN A 238 17.24 11.08 -6.23
N GLN A 239 16.08 10.48 -6.46
CA GLN A 239 14.81 10.91 -5.86
C GLN A 239 14.77 10.60 -4.38
N LEU A 240 15.21 9.40 -3.97
CA LEU A 240 15.35 9.05 -2.56
C LEU A 240 16.29 10.00 -1.80
N GLN A 241 17.33 10.51 -2.46
CA GLN A 241 18.25 11.47 -1.84
C GLN A 241 17.66 12.87 -1.70
N ASN A 242 16.79 13.29 -2.61
CA ASN A 242 16.24 14.65 -2.65
C ASN A 242 15.08 14.86 -1.68
N ILE A 243 14.34 13.79 -1.34
CA ILE A 243 13.20 13.86 -0.44
C ILE A 243 13.65 13.35 0.94
N PRO A 244 13.39 14.09 2.01
CA PRO A 244 13.88 13.74 3.34
C PRO A 244 13.06 12.62 4.00
N PHE A 245 12.94 11.47 3.33
CA PHE A 245 12.31 10.28 3.87
C PHE A 245 13.05 9.77 5.11
N THR A 246 12.29 9.27 6.08
CA THR A 246 12.78 8.65 7.30
C THR A 246 12.50 7.16 7.36
N GLU A 247 11.60 6.71 6.50
CA GLU A 247 11.08 5.35 6.51
C GLU A 247 10.87 4.85 5.08
N LEU A 248 11.06 3.54 4.90
CA LEU A 248 10.89 2.84 3.64
C LEU A 248 10.12 1.54 3.92
N LYS A 249 8.99 1.33 3.20
CA LYS A 249 8.16 0.13 3.30
C LYS A 249 8.43 -0.79 2.12
N ILE A 250 8.76 -2.05 2.40
CA ILE A 250 8.95 -3.08 1.37
C ILE A 250 7.59 -3.67 1.05
N ASP A 251 7.19 -3.56 -0.22
CA ASP A 251 5.89 -4.06 -0.67
C ASP A 251 5.71 -5.56 -0.39
N GLN A 252 4.51 -5.92 0.03
CA GLN A 252 4.13 -7.27 0.40
C GLN A 252 4.36 -8.31 -0.71
N SER A 253 4.33 -7.91 -2.00
CA SER A 253 4.53 -8.85 -3.11
C SER A 253 5.95 -9.43 -3.14
N PHE A 254 6.95 -8.69 -2.63
CA PHE A 254 8.32 -9.20 -2.47
C PHE A 254 8.46 -10.01 -1.19
N VAL A 255 7.92 -9.51 -0.07
CA VAL A 255 8.03 -10.17 1.24
C VAL A 255 7.40 -11.57 1.21
N LYS A 256 6.17 -11.72 0.68
CA LYS A 256 5.48 -13.01 0.56
C LYS A 256 6.21 -14.04 -0.29
N ARG A 257 7.00 -13.60 -1.27
CA ARG A 257 7.76 -14.50 -2.16
C ARG A 257 9.20 -14.69 -1.74
N ALA A 258 9.71 -13.99 -0.72
CA ALA A 258 11.12 -13.97 -0.36
C ALA A 258 11.70 -15.35 0.00
N LEU A 259 10.88 -16.29 0.48
CA LEU A 259 11.31 -17.66 0.79
C LEU A 259 11.40 -18.55 -0.45
N SER A 260 10.60 -18.31 -1.48
CA SER A 260 10.46 -19.20 -2.66
C SER A 260 11.07 -18.62 -3.93
N ASP A 261 11.28 -17.32 -4.00
CA ASP A 261 11.77 -16.58 -5.17
C ASP A 261 13.08 -15.84 -4.82
N LYS A 262 14.17 -16.25 -5.48
CA LYS A 262 15.51 -15.68 -5.26
C LYS A 262 15.60 -14.19 -5.62
N ASP A 263 14.82 -13.72 -6.60
CA ASP A 263 14.83 -12.33 -7.04
C ASP A 263 14.06 -11.46 -6.02
N ALA A 264 12.91 -11.93 -5.54
CA ALA A 264 12.18 -11.28 -4.44
C ALA A 264 13.04 -11.24 -3.17
N LYS A 265 13.73 -12.34 -2.84
CA LYS A 265 14.66 -12.41 -1.71
C LYS A 265 15.76 -11.37 -1.81
N ALA A 266 16.39 -11.25 -2.99
CA ALA A 266 17.46 -10.28 -3.23
C ALA A 266 16.95 -8.82 -3.14
N ILE A 267 15.72 -8.55 -3.60
CA ILE A 267 15.09 -7.24 -3.46
C ILE A 267 14.90 -6.90 -1.98
N VAL A 268 14.31 -7.79 -1.18
CA VAL A 268 14.11 -7.58 0.26
C VAL A 268 15.44 -7.30 0.97
N GLU A 269 16.46 -8.14 0.77
CA GLU A 269 17.77 -7.99 1.38
C GLU A 269 18.43 -6.66 0.99
N THR A 270 18.44 -6.33 -0.32
CA THR A 270 19.02 -5.11 -0.83
C THR A 270 18.30 -3.87 -0.30
N THR A 271 16.98 -3.91 -0.18
CA THR A 271 16.17 -2.80 0.33
C THR A 271 16.45 -2.55 1.80
N VAL A 272 16.59 -3.60 2.62
CA VAL A 272 16.99 -3.45 4.03
C VAL A 272 18.38 -2.83 4.14
N ASP A 273 19.37 -3.29 3.32
CA ASP A 273 20.72 -2.71 3.32
C ASP A 273 20.73 -1.25 2.85
N LEU A 274 19.89 -0.92 1.85
CA LEU A 274 19.72 0.45 1.36
C LEU A 274 19.18 1.37 2.47
N GLY A 275 18.11 0.97 3.15
CA GLY A 275 17.53 1.74 4.25
C GLY A 275 18.58 2.01 5.35
N ARG A 276 19.35 0.99 5.74
CA ARG A 276 20.43 1.13 6.71
C ARG A 276 21.48 2.15 6.27
N ARG A 277 21.90 2.13 4.99
CA ARG A 277 22.90 3.08 4.43
C ARG A 277 22.38 4.50 4.35
N LEU A 278 21.09 4.67 4.11
CA LEU A 278 20.42 5.97 4.05
C LEU A 278 19.93 6.45 5.42
N VAL A 279 20.16 5.68 6.49
CA VAL A 279 19.70 5.98 7.87
C VAL A 279 18.17 6.10 7.92
N MET A 280 17.47 5.26 7.17
CA MET A 280 16.01 5.15 7.14
C MET A 280 15.57 3.89 7.88
N SER A 281 14.45 3.97 8.58
CA SER A 281 13.77 2.77 9.11
C SER A 281 13.18 1.96 7.97
N VAL A 282 13.32 0.64 8.01
CA VAL A 282 12.72 -0.25 7.01
C VAL A 282 11.62 -1.07 7.65
N ILE A 283 10.45 -1.06 7.01
CA ILE A 283 9.28 -1.86 7.38
C ILE A 283 9.05 -2.90 6.30
N ALA A 284 8.95 -4.17 6.67
CA ALA A 284 8.52 -5.22 5.75
C ALA A 284 7.03 -5.49 5.92
N GLU A 285 6.29 -5.40 4.82
CA GLU A 285 4.86 -5.61 4.79
C GLU A 285 4.46 -7.02 4.39
N GLY A 286 3.25 -7.43 4.80
CA GLY A 286 2.69 -8.71 4.35
C GLY A 286 3.37 -9.93 4.94
N VAL A 287 3.93 -9.84 6.15
CA VAL A 287 4.45 -11.01 6.88
C VAL A 287 3.28 -11.92 7.28
N GLU A 288 3.26 -13.15 6.76
CA GLU A 288 2.17 -14.11 6.94
C GLU A 288 2.57 -15.36 7.74
N ASP A 289 3.87 -15.59 7.95
CA ASP A 289 4.39 -16.78 8.65
C ASP A 289 5.67 -16.49 9.44
N LEU A 290 6.04 -17.45 10.31
CA LEU A 290 7.22 -17.38 11.17
C LEU A 290 8.53 -17.43 10.36
N GLU A 291 8.58 -18.21 9.29
CA GLU A 291 9.81 -18.38 8.48
C GLU A 291 10.19 -17.06 7.81
N THR A 292 9.19 -16.33 7.29
CA THR A 292 9.37 -14.97 6.75
C THR A 292 9.82 -13.99 7.83
N LEU A 293 9.25 -14.06 9.04
CA LEU A 293 9.65 -13.23 10.17
C LEU A 293 11.13 -13.46 10.53
N GLU A 294 11.57 -14.72 10.61
CA GLU A 294 12.96 -15.09 10.91
C GLU A 294 13.93 -14.64 9.80
N LEU A 295 13.54 -14.75 8.53
CA LEU A 295 14.31 -14.23 7.41
C LEU A 295 14.56 -12.72 7.56
N LEU A 296 13.53 -11.95 7.88
CA LEU A 296 13.61 -10.50 8.06
C LEU A 296 14.44 -10.12 9.29
N LYS A 297 14.37 -10.90 10.38
CA LYS A 297 15.28 -10.75 11.54
C LYS A 297 16.74 -10.95 11.14
N ASN A 298 17.04 -11.98 10.35
CA ASN A 298 18.40 -12.25 9.87
C ASN A 298 18.95 -11.11 9.01
N TYR A 299 18.10 -10.44 8.24
CA TYR A 299 18.48 -9.26 7.47
C TYR A 299 18.55 -7.97 8.32
N GLN A 300 18.17 -8.04 9.60
CA GLN A 300 18.11 -6.89 10.51
C GLN A 300 17.12 -5.80 10.01
N CYS A 301 15.99 -6.22 9.43
CA CYS A 301 14.89 -5.33 9.16
C CYS A 301 14.41 -4.68 10.47
N ASN A 302 14.01 -3.40 10.43
CA ASN A 302 13.68 -2.67 11.65
C ASN A 302 12.30 -3.04 12.18
N GLN A 303 11.28 -3.04 11.32
CA GLN A 303 9.91 -3.28 11.71
C GLN A 303 9.21 -4.21 10.73
N VAL A 304 8.13 -4.81 11.18
CA VAL A 304 7.27 -5.68 10.39
C VAL A 304 5.81 -5.40 10.61
N GLN A 305 5.03 -5.69 9.58
CA GLN A 305 3.59 -5.63 9.55
C GLN A 305 3.05 -6.78 8.71
N GLY A 306 1.95 -7.40 9.12
CA GLY A 306 1.34 -8.47 8.35
C GLY A 306 0.34 -9.29 9.15
N TYR A 307 -0.33 -10.22 8.47
CA TYR A 307 -1.39 -11.03 9.09
C TYR A 307 -0.88 -12.05 10.10
N PHE A 308 0.40 -12.37 10.07
CA PHE A 308 1.05 -13.14 11.12
C PHE A 308 1.07 -12.41 12.46
N ILE A 309 1.22 -11.09 12.44
CA ILE A 309 1.18 -10.24 13.63
C ILE A 309 -0.27 -9.94 14.00
N ALA A 310 -0.99 -9.26 13.14
CA ALA A 310 -2.40 -8.95 13.28
C ALA A 310 -3.01 -8.50 11.95
N LYS A 311 -4.29 -8.79 11.75
CA LYS A 311 -5.08 -8.14 10.70
C LYS A 311 -5.43 -6.71 11.12
N PRO A 312 -5.70 -5.80 10.17
CA PRO A 312 -6.28 -4.49 10.51
C PRO A 312 -7.52 -4.65 11.39
N MET A 313 -7.63 -3.84 12.42
CA MET A 313 -8.75 -3.88 13.37
C MET A 313 -9.26 -2.48 13.71
N PRO A 314 -10.51 -2.32 14.15
CA PRO A 314 -11.04 -1.05 14.63
C PRO A 314 -10.24 -0.50 15.83
N GLY A 315 -10.16 0.84 15.96
CA GLY A 315 -9.37 1.50 17.01
C GLY A 315 -9.71 1.06 18.43
N ASN A 316 -10.97 0.71 18.72
CA ASN A 316 -11.38 0.24 20.03
C ASN A 316 -10.81 -1.14 20.42
N GLN A 317 -10.28 -1.93 19.48
CA GLN A 317 -9.66 -3.23 19.74
C GLN A 317 -8.16 -3.13 20.01
N ILE A 318 -7.50 -2.01 19.67
CA ILE A 318 -6.05 -1.84 19.78
C ILE A 318 -5.58 -1.95 21.24
N LEU A 319 -6.29 -1.38 22.20
CA LEU A 319 -5.92 -1.46 23.62
C LEU A 319 -5.93 -2.89 24.15
N GLU A 320 -6.96 -3.67 23.83
CA GLU A 320 -7.05 -5.07 24.21
C GLU A 320 -5.94 -5.88 23.55
N TRP A 321 -5.72 -5.70 22.25
CA TRP A 321 -4.66 -6.37 21.50
C TRP A 321 -3.28 -6.05 22.10
N ALA A 322 -3.00 -4.79 22.42
CA ALA A 322 -1.74 -4.35 23.01
C ALA A 322 -1.43 -5.04 24.34
N THR A 323 -2.45 -5.33 25.15
CA THR A 323 -2.26 -6.05 26.43
C THR A 323 -1.96 -7.54 26.25
N MET A 324 -2.44 -8.15 25.16
CA MET A 324 -2.20 -9.56 24.86
C MET A 324 -0.85 -9.80 24.16
N TRP A 325 -0.41 -8.82 23.35
CA TRP A 325 0.77 -8.98 22.49
C TRP A 325 2.05 -9.43 23.21
N PRO A 326 2.45 -8.90 24.38
CA PRO A 326 3.68 -9.32 25.05
C PRO A 326 3.73 -10.83 25.36
N SER A 327 2.59 -11.44 25.66
CA SER A 327 2.50 -12.89 25.90
C SER A 327 2.67 -13.71 24.63
N VAL A 328 2.18 -13.19 23.49
CA VAL A 328 2.34 -13.80 22.17
C VAL A 328 3.80 -13.63 21.70
N ALA A 329 4.33 -12.41 21.82
CA ALA A 329 5.68 -12.05 21.40
C ALA A 329 6.78 -12.86 22.11
N SER A 330 6.57 -13.25 23.37
CA SER A 330 7.53 -14.08 24.12
C SER A 330 7.82 -15.44 23.47
N GLY A 331 6.89 -15.96 22.65
CA GLY A 331 7.07 -17.17 21.86
C GLY A 331 8.03 -16.99 20.65
N TYR A 332 8.36 -15.76 20.29
CA TYR A 332 9.17 -15.42 19.10
C TYR A 332 10.55 -14.82 19.45
N THR A 333 10.88 -14.70 20.75
CA THR A 333 12.14 -14.11 21.24
C THR A 333 13.21 -15.15 21.58
N GLY A 334 13.03 -16.40 21.15
CA GLY A 334 13.96 -17.51 21.40
C GLY A 334 15.16 -17.55 20.47
#